data_d8f5b97c896fcb09382335f1f03d77dd
#
_entry.id   d8f5b97c896fcb09382335f1f03d77dd
#
_cell.length_a   1.000
_cell.length_b   1.000
_cell.length_c   1.000
_cell.angle_alpha   90.00
_cell.angle_beta   90.00
_cell.angle_gamma   90.00
#
_symmetry.space_group_name_H-M   'P 1'
#
loop_
_entity.id
_entity.type
_entity.pdbx_description
1 polymer ?
#
loop_
_entity_poly.entity_id
_entity_poly.type
_entity_poly.pdbx_seq_one_letter_code
_entity_poly.pdbx_strand_id
1 'polypeptide(L)'
;MKMRLLAAAFALAFAPTLAQSQNLRIGLGGDPDVLDPAIGGSFLDRVVFAGLCDKLVDIDDKLNYVPQLATEWEWSADAMTLTMKLRRDVVFHDGEKMDGASVKANIERAKTMAESRRKAELAAIKEVEADGPTVRFKLSQPFAPLIGVFTDRGGMVASPKALAAMGNTFASKPVCSGPYSFESRVALDRVVLKKFPGHWNQAAYKVEQITYLPIPDSNIRTANLRSGSLEIIERVLPTDLAALKSDARTKVVGSPATAYYTMSINLNHGERAATLGKDPRVREALEASIDREIINQVVYNGEFIASNQPWAPGSAYYNAALPVPKRDVAKAKALLKAAGVEKLSFTLFAPNTTTEMQLAQVMQAMAAEAGIEIKIEVQEATTITQRNIKGDYQAAFGIWSGRPDPDANVSIWFACDGFVNWGKYCNPKLEDLLVKARAVTATPERQKLYSQAAEIILADRPHLILYHYRWFWGLGAKIAGFKPYPDGIIRLDGIAMN
;
A
#
# COMPACT_ATOMS: atom_id res chain seq x y z
N MET A 1 30.46 -77.89 33.29
CA MET A 1 30.27 -76.42 33.52
C MET A 1 30.04 -75.75 32.16
N LYS A 2 28.82 -75.50 31.79
CA LYS A 2 28.43 -74.92 30.47
C LYS A 2 27.98 -73.46 30.68
N MET A 3 28.80 -72.55 30.18
CA MET A 3 28.55 -71.09 30.22
C MET A 3 27.62 -70.71 29.04
N ARG A 4 26.41 -70.20 29.33
CA ARG A 4 25.53 -69.72 28.32
C ARG A 4 25.79 -68.19 28.19
N LEU A 5 26.25 -67.76 27.02
CA LEU A 5 26.26 -66.31 26.64
C LEU A 5 24.87 -65.87 26.25
N LEU A 6 24.33 -64.87 26.97
CA LEU A 6 23.14 -64.13 26.56
C LEU A 6 23.59 -62.95 25.65
N ALA A 7 23.16 -62.97 24.39
CA ALA A 7 23.28 -61.84 23.50
C ALA A 7 22.08 -60.91 23.71
N ALA A 8 22.32 -59.69 24.26
CA ALA A 8 21.33 -58.65 24.35
C ALA A 8 21.22 -57.88 23.03
N ALA A 9 20.16 -58.02 22.27
CA ALA A 9 19.88 -57.24 21.09
C ALA A 9 19.34 -55.88 21.50
N PHE A 10 20.10 -54.81 21.26
CA PHE A 10 19.71 -53.42 21.41
C PHE A 10 18.82 -53.03 20.18
N ALA A 11 17.51 -52.97 20.31
CA ALA A 11 16.63 -52.42 19.32
C ALA A 11 16.69 -50.90 19.41
N LEU A 12 17.38 -50.23 18.46
CA LEU A 12 17.26 -48.78 18.25
C LEU A 12 15.84 -48.47 17.74
N ALA A 13 15.02 -47.95 18.63
CA ALA A 13 13.73 -47.35 18.26
C ALA A 13 14.00 -46.01 17.53
N PHE A 14 13.89 -46.02 16.21
CA PHE A 14 13.70 -44.79 15.44
C PHE A 14 12.34 -44.18 15.79
N ALA A 15 12.34 -43.24 16.73
CA ALA A 15 11.16 -42.39 16.92
C ALA A 15 11.04 -41.47 15.66
N PRO A 16 9.90 -41.46 14.95
CA PRO A 16 9.70 -40.50 13.91
C PRO A 16 9.68 -39.10 14.58
N THR A 17 10.64 -38.27 14.28
CA THR A 17 10.57 -36.84 14.57
C THR A 17 9.35 -36.33 13.81
N LEU A 18 8.24 -36.11 14.50
CA LEU A 18 7.11 -35.34 14.02
C LEU A 18 7.71 -33.98 13.61
N ALA A 19 7.88 -33.78 12.33
CA ALA A 19 8.19 -32.46 11.79
C ALA A 19 7.09 -31.51 12.27
N GLN A 20 7.39 -30.71 13.28
CA GLN A 20 6.46 -29.73 13.80
C GLN A 20 6.12 -28.81 12.62
N SER A 21 4.87 -28.81 12.19
CA SER A 21 4.40 -27.98 11.09
C SER A 21 4.87 -26.54 11.32
N GLN A 22 5.72 -26.03 10.42
CA GLN A 22 6.27 -24.68 10.56
C GLN A 22 5.12 -23.68 10.31
N ASN A 23 4.64 -23.10 11.39
CA ASN A 23 3.60 -22.04 11.37
C ASN A 23 4.27 -20.69 11.55
N LEU A 24 4.24 -19.87 10.52
CA LEU A 24 4.73 -18.48 10.54
C LEU A 24 3.63 -17.55 11.05
N ARG A 25 3.84 -16.96 12.23
CA ARG A 25 2.91 -16.01 12.83
C ARG A 25 3.34 -14.58 12.51
N ILE A 26 2.45 -13.84 11.84
CA ILE A 26 2.70 -12.47 11.37
C ILE A 26 1.75 -11.52 12.09
N GLY A 27 2.30 -10.60 12.89
CA GLY A 27 1.55 -9.53 13.55
C GLY A 27 1.25 -8.38 12.60
N LEU A 28 -0.03 -8.12 12.35
CA LEU A 28 -0.53 -7.04 11.52
C LEU A 28 -1.03 -5.86 12.37
N GLY A 29 -0.97 -4.64 11.82
CA GLY A 29 -1.47 -3.43 12.47
C GLY A 29 -3.00 -3.32 12.57
N GLY A 30 -3.75 -4.32 12.11
CA GLY A 30 -5.21 -4.40 12.20
C GLY A 30 -5.75 -5.61 11.45
N ASP A 31 -7.06 -5.78 11.45
CA ASP A 31 -7.75 -6.87 10.74
C ASP A 31 -7.97 -6.52 9.26
N PRO A 32 -7.73 -7.44 8.31
CA PRO A 32 -8.18 -7.25 6.93
C PRO A 32 -9.71 -7.09 6.88
N ASP A 33 -10.21 -6.15 6.04
CA ASP A 33 -11.65 -5.90 5.97
C ASP A 33 -12.39 -7.01 5.21
N VAL A 34 -12.04 -7.28 3.96
CA VAL A 34 -12.73 -8.24 3.09
C VAL A 34 -11.73 -9.06 2.28
N LEU A 35 -11.88 -10.39 2.29
CA LEU A 35 -11.03 -11.31 1.53
C LEU A 35 -11.60 -11.62 0.12
N ASP A 36 -12.00 -10.57 -0.59
CA ASP A 36 -12.37 -10.60 -2.01
C ASP A 36 -11.61 -9.48 -2.74
N PRO A 37 -10.74 -9.77 -3.73
CA PRO A 37 -9.93 -8.76 -4.41
C PRO A 37 -10.74 -7.65 -5.07
N ALA A 38 -11.97 -7.94 -5.54
CA ALA A 38 -12.82 -6.93 -6.16
C ALA A 38 -13.35 -5.90 -5.16
N ILE A 39 -13.56 -6.30 -3.89
CA ILE A 39 -14.21 -5.46 -2.85
C ILE A 39 -13.19 -4.92 -1.85
N GLY A 40 -12.17 -5.71 -1.49
CA GLY A 40 -11.17 -5.37 -0.49
C GLY A 40 -10.55 -3.98 -0.73
N GLY A 41 -10.48 -3.14 0.32
CA GLY A 41 -10.05 -1.75 0.24
C GLY A 41 -8.86 -1.41 1.12
N SER A 42 -8.55 -2.23 2.13
CA SER A 42 -7.49 -1.93 3.08
C SER A 42 -6.09 -2.32 2.57
N PHE A 43 -5.06 -1.76 3.19
CA PHE A 43 -3.69 -2.20 3.00
C PHE A 43 -3.49 -3.63 3.51
N LEU A 44 -4.14 -3.98 4.61
CA LEU A 44 -3.99 -5.28 5.27
C LEU A 44 -4.56 -6.43 4.45
N ASP A 45 -5.61 -6.18 3.66
CA ASP A 45 -6.11 -7.16 2.68
C ASP A 45 -5.01 -7.54 1.68
N ARG A 46 -4.24 -6.54 1.19
CA ARG A 46 -3.16 -6.76 0.23
C ARG A 46 -2.07 -7.66 0.80
N VAL A 47 -1.76 -7.52 2.10
CA VAL A 47 -0.78 -8.37 2.79
C VAL A 47 -1.26 -9.83 2.83
N VAL A 48 -2.53 -10.07 3.14
CA VAL A 48 -3.11 -11.43 3.17
C VAL A 48 -3.25 -11.98 1.74
N PHE A 49 -3.69 -11.16 0.79
CA PHE A 49 -3.81 -11.57 -0.61
C PHE A 49 -2.48 -11.98 -1.24
N ALA A 50 -1.34 -11.45 -0.80
CA ALA A 50 -0.03 -11.88 -1.31
C ALA A 50 0.23 -13.38 -1.09
N GLY A 51 -0.41 -13.99 -0.07
CA GLY A 51 -0.40 -15.44 0.13
C GLY A 51 -1.52 -16.17 -0.59
N LEU A 52 -2.68 -15.54 -0.78
CA LEU A 52 -3.90 -16.18 -1.29
C LEU A 52 -4.04 -16.15 -2.81
N CYS A 53 -3.73 -15.01 -3.43
CA CYS A 53 -4.11 -14.75 -4.82
C CYS A 53 -2.89 -14.26 -5.61
N ASP A 54 -2.46 -15.02 -6.61
CA ASP A 54 -1.53 -14.54 -7.61
C ASP A 54 -2.17 -13.46 -8.48
N LYS A 55 -1.33 -12.60 -9.03
CA LYS A 55 -1.68 -11.46 -9.89
C LYS A 55 -1.20 -11.71 -11.32
N LEU A 56 -1.71 -10.98 -12.28
CA LEU A 56 -1.21 -11.04 -13.65
C LEU A 56 0.27 -10.65 -13.71
N VAL A 57 0.65 -9.58 -13.01
CA VAL A 57 2.02 -9.06 -12.92
C VAL A 57 2.38 -8.84 -11.46
N ASP A 58 3.64 -9.02 -11.07
CA ASP A 58 4.14 -8.58 -9.77
C ASP A 58 5.24 -7.52 -9.95
N ILE A 59 5.88 -7.12 -8.87
CA ILE A 59 7.02 -6.20 -8.85
C ILE A 59 8.19 -6.84 -8.14
N ASP A 60 9.39 -6.41 -8.51
CA ASP A 60 10.61 -6.67 -7.73
C ASP A 60 10.82 -5.61 -6.62
N ASP A 61 11.90 -5.73 -5.86
CA ASP A 61 12.29 -4.81 -4.79
C ASP A 61 12.71 -3.41 -5.28
N LYS A 62 12.79 -3.21 -6.60
CA LYS A 62 13.08 -1.94 -7.28
C LYS A 62 11.86 -1.37 -8.00
N LEU A 63 10.67 -1.97 -7.79
CA LEU A 63 9.39 -1.63 -8.44
C LEU A 63 9.35 -1.92 -9.96
N ASN A 64 10.27 -2.71 -10.51
CA ASN A 64 10.15 -3.17 -11.89
C ASN A 64 9.04 -4.21 -11.98
N TYR A 65 8.28 -4.18 -13.07
CA TYR A 65 7.26 -5.20 -13.36
C TYR A 65 7.92 -6.54 -13.69
N VAL A 66 7.48 -7.59 -12.99
CA VAL A 66 7.98 -8.95 -13.17
C VAL A 66 6.83 -9.93 -13.47
N PRO A 67 7.08 -10.98 -14.26
CA PRO A 67 6.09 -12.00 -14.57
C PRO A 67 5.55 -12.69 -13.30
N GLN A 68 4.22 -12.93 -13.27
CA GLN A 68 3.59 -13.82 -12.31
C GLN A 68 2.62 -14.76 -13.03
N LEU A 69 1.31 -14.49 -13.12
CA LEU A 69 0.38 -15.29 -13.94
C LEU A 69 0.56 -15.03 -15.45
N ALA A 70 0.87 -13.79 -15.83
CA ALA A 70 1.33 -13.46 -17.17
C ALA A 70 2.86 -13.63 -17.24
N THR A 71 3.34 -14.31 -18.30
CA THR A 71 4.76 -14.53 -18.56
C THR A 71 5.37 -13.45 -19.45
N GLU A 72 4.54 -12.86 -20.29
CA GLU A 72 4.91 -11.84 -21.29
C GLU A 72 3.74 -10.87 -21.46
N TRP A 73 4.05 -9.63 -21.85
CA TRP A 73 3.05 -8.64 -22.24
C TRP A 73 3.64 -7.65 -23.24
N GLU A 74 2.77 -7.13 -24.09
CA GLU A 74 3.12 -6.12 -25.09
C GLU A 74 1.97 -5.16 -25.34
N TRP A 75 2.30 -3.92 -25.66
CA TRP A 75 1.35 -2.91 -26.11
C TRP A 75 1.29 -2.88 -27.64
N SER A 76 0.09 -2.68 -28.21
CA SER A 76 -0.05 -2.26 -29.60
C SER A 76 0.59 -0.88 -29.82
N ALA A 77 0.97 -0.57 -31.05
CA ALA A 77 1.64 0.69 -31.39
C ALA A 77 0.84 1.95 -31.03
N ASP A 78 -0.49 1.86 -31.02
CA ASP A 78 -1.41 2.92 -30.61
C ASP A 78 -1.73 2.94 -29.11
N ALA A 79 -1.11 2.04 -28.34
CA ALA A 79 -1.35 1.84 -26.91
C ALA A 79 -2.84 1.54 -26.55
N MET A 80 -3.65 1.09 -27.51
CA MET A 80 -5.06 0.76 -27.32
C MET A 80 -5.32 -0.70 -26.98
N THR A 81 -4.31 -1.56 -27.10
CA THR A 81 -4.43 -2.98 -26.77
C THR A 81 -3.22 -3.44 -25.98
N LEU A 82 -3.46 -4.01 -24.80
CA LEU A 82 -2.46 -4.74 -24.03
C LEU A 82 -2.69 -6.24 -24.23
N THR A 83 -1.71 -6.93 -24.80
CA THR A 83 -1.73 -8.39 -24.97
C THR A 83 -0.87 -9.03 -23.90
N MET A 84 -1.39 -10.05 -23.22
CA MET A 84 -0.67 -10.84 -22.22
C MET A 84 -0.72 -12.32 -22.56
N LYS A 85 0.42 -13.02 -22.36
CA LYS A 85 0.49 -14.48 -22.41
C LYS A 85 0.51 -15.05 -21.00
N LEU A 86 -0.38 -15.95 -20.71
CA LEU A 86 -0.54 -16.57 -19.41
C LEU A 86 0.27 -17.86 -19.28
N ARG A 87 0.63 -18.20 -18.05
CA ARG A 87 1.11 -19.52 -17.67
C ARG A 87 0.05 -20.59 -18.00
N ARG A 88 0.51 -21.82 -18.28
CA ARG A 88 -0.38 -22.96 -18.56
C ARG A 88 -0.44 -23.97 -17.42
N ASP A 89 0.38 -23.79 -16.40
CA ASP A 89 0.63 -24.69 -15.27
C ASP A 89 -0.05 -24.22 -13.97
N VAL A 90 -0.99 -23.27 -14.06
CA VAL A 90 -1.69 -22.71 -12.91
C VAL A 90 -3.01 -23.44 -12.66
N VAL A 91 -3.22 -23.82 -11.40
CA VAL A 91 -4.51 -24.34 -10.92
C VAL A 91 -4.98 -23.50 -9.73
N PHE A 92 -6.28 -23.34 -9.58
CA PHE A 92 -6.89 -22.73 -8.41
C PHE A 92 -6.90 -23.67 -7.22
N HIS A 93 -7.14 -23.16 -6.01
CA HIS A 93 -7.23 -23.97 -4.79
C HIS A 93 -8.32 -25.04 -4.81
N ASP A 94 -9.31 -24.94 -5.72
CA ASP A 94 -10.35 -25.91 -5.96
C ASP A 94 -10.02 -26.94 -7.05
N GLY A 95 -8.80 -26.88 -7.61
CA GLY A 95 -8.29 -27.80 -8.64
C GLY A 95 -8.66 -27.43 -10.07
N GLU A 96 -9.46 -26.40 -10.32
CA GLU A 96 -9.77 -25.92 -11.67
C GLU A 96 -8.52 -25.26 -12.30
N LYS A 97 -8.36 -25.42 -13.61
CA LYS A 97 -7.25 -24.81 -14.36
C LYS A 97 -7.54 -23.35 -14.65
N MET A 98 -6.53 -22.50 -14.48
CA MET A 98 -6.60 -21.10 -14.90
C MET A 98 -6.28 -20.96 -16.40
N ASP A 99 -7.05 -20.12 -17.07
CA ASP A 99 -6.86 -19.74 -18.47
C ASP A 99 -7.27 -18.28 -18.71
N GLY A 100 -7.28 -17.86 -19.99
CA GLY A 100 -7.71 -16.51 -20.35
C GLY A 100 -9.18 -16.23 -20.05
N ALA A 101 -10.05 -17.22 -20.08
CA ALA A 101 -11.46 -17.06 -19.72
C ALA A 101 -11.62 -16.76 -18.23
N SER A 102 -10.77 -17.36 -17.40
CA SER A 102 -10.72 -17.07 -15.96
C SER A 102 -10.35 -15.61 -15.68
N VAL A 103 -9.35 -15.09 -16.39
CA VAL A 103 -8.94 -13.66 -16.30
C VAL A 103 -10.09 -12.76 -16.75
N LYS A 104 -10.68 -13.03 -17.91
CA LYS A 104 -11.82 -12.27 -18.44
C LYS A 104 -12.96 -12.20 -17.43
N ALA A 105 -13.36 -13.33 -16.86
CA ALA A 105 -14.45 -13.39 -15.87
C ALA A 105 -14.16 -12.52 -14.64
N ASN A 106 -12.92 -12.51 -14.11
CA ASN A 106 -12.53 -11.69 -12.96
C ASN A 106 -12.56 -10.19 -13.30
N ILE A 107 -12.04 -9.78 -14.46
CA ILE A 107 -12.05 -8.38 -14.89
C ILE A 107 -13.48 -7.89 -15.13
N GLU A 108 -14.32 -8.66 -15.83
CA GLU A 108 -15.71 -8.30 -16.07
C GLU A 108 -16.50 -8.19 -14.77
N ARG A 109 -16.32 -9.14 -13.85
CA ARG A 109 -16.90 -9.06 -12.50
C ARG A 109 -16.46 -7.79 -11.77
N ALA A 110 -15.17 -7.51 -11.73
CA ALA A 110 -14.63 -6.34 -11.05
C ALA A 110 -15.12 -5.02 -11.65
N LYS A 111 -15.43 -4.98 -12.94
CA LYS A 111 -16.01 -3.80 -13.63
C LYS A 111 -17.50 -3.61 -13.37
N THR A 112 -18.26 -4.69 -13.22
CA THR A 112 -19.75 -4.65 -13.20
C THR A 112 -20.36 -4.80 -11.82
N MET A 113 -19.70 -5.51 -10.89
CA MET A 113 -20.18 -5.74 -9.53
C MET A 113 -20.42 -4.41 -8.79
N ALA A 114 -21.60 -4.24 -8.16
CA ALA A 114 -22.01 -2.98 -7.53
C ALA A 114 -21.00 -2.51 -6.45
N GLU A 115 -20.55 -3.44 -5.61
CA GLU A 115 -19.66 -3.22 -4.47
C GLU A 115 -18.17 -3.12 -4.86
N SER A 116 -17.83 -3.36 -6.14
CA SER A 116 -16.44 -3.36 -6.58
C SER A 116 -15.78 -1.99 -6.41
N ARG A 117 -14.63 -2.01 -5.76
CA ARG A 117 -13.73 -0.86 -5.61
C ARG A 117 -12.69 -0.76 -6.74
N ARG A 118 -12.76 -1.66 -7.74
CA ARG A 118 -11.82 -1.72 -8.88
C ARG A 118 -12.35 -1.00 -10.12
N LYS A 119 -13.61 -0.54 -10.13
CA LYS A 119 -14.26 0.06 -11.30
C LYS A 119 -13.43 1.17 -11.95
N ALA A 120 -12.97 2.13 -11.15
CA ALA A 120 -12.19 3.26 -11.65
C ALA A 120 -10.82 2.83 -12.21
N GLU A 121 -10.16 1.87 -11.56
CA GLU A 121 -8.86 1.34 -11.98
C GLU A 121 -8.95 0.57 -13.31
N LEU A 122 -10.09 -0.05 -13.60
CA LEU A 122 -10.35 -0.87 -14.80
C LEU A 122 -11.22 -0.15 -15.85
N ALA A 123 -11.58 1.10 -15.61
CA ALA A 123 -12.53 1.86 -16.46
C ALA A 123 -12.07 1.98 -17.92
N ALA A 124 -10.77 2.09 -18.14
CA ALA A 124 -10.21 2.19 -19.49
C ALA A 124 -10.38 0.90 -20.30
N ILE A 125 -10.59 -0.27 -19.68
CA ILE A 125 -10.79 -1.54 -20.39
C ILE A 125 -12.20 -1.54 -20.99
N LYS A 126 -12.28 -1.49 -22.33
CA LYS A 126 -13.54 -1.60 -23.07
C LYS A 126 -13.98 -3.06 -23.20
N GLU A 127 -13.06 -3.93 -23.57
CA GLU A 127 -13.32 -5.33 -23.87
C GLU A 127 -12.13 -6.21 -23.45
N VAL A 128 -12.41 -7.44 -23.01
CA VAL A 128 -11.40 -8.46 -22.74
C VAL A 128 -11.65 -9.64 -23.68
N GLU A 129 -10.69 -9.92 -24.54
CA GLU A 129 -10.68 -11.11 -25.40
C GLU A 129 -9.78 -12.19 -24.79
N ALA A 130 -10.25 -13.42 -24.77
CA ALA A 130 -9.50 -14.58 -24.29
C ALA A 130 -9.43 -15.65 -25.38
N ASP A 131 -8.22 -16.10 -25.68
CA ASP A 131 -7.94 -17.17 -26.62
C ASP A 131 -6.90 -18.11 -26.01
N GLY A 132 -7.38 -19.15 -25.34
CA GLY A 132 -6.57 -20.06 -24.56
C GLY A 132 -5.71 -19.31 -23.52
N PRO A 133 -4.37 -19.36 -23.60
CA PRO A 133 -3.49 -18.65 -22.68
C PRO A 133 -3.24 -17.18 -23.05
N THR A 134 -3.82 -16.67 -24.13
CA THR A 134 -3.65 -15.28 -24.55
C THR A 134 -4.85 -14.45 -24.15
N VAL A 135 -4.59 -13.32 -23.49
CA VAL A 135 -5.62 -12.34 -23.12
C VAL A 135 -5.27 -11.00 -23.76
N ARG A 136 -6.25 -10.36 -24.39
CA ARG A 136 -6.13 -9.00 -24.95
C ARG A 136 -7.10 -8.07 -24.27
N PHE A 137 -6.57 -7.01 -23.70
CA PHE A 137 -7.33 -5.92 -23.07
C PHE A 137 -7.43 -4.78 -24.08
N LYS A 138 -8.60 -4.63 -24.74
CA LYS A 138 -8.88 -3.50 -25.62
C LYS A 138 -9.36 -2.31 -24.81
N LEU A 139 -8.76 -1.16 -25.01
CA LEU A 139 -9.03 0.04 -24.24
C LEU A 139 -9.95 1.01 -25.00
N SER A 140 -10.69 1.82 -24.25
CA SER A 140 -11.47 2.95 -24.78
C SER A 140 -10.61 4.17 -25.07
N GLN A 141 -9.44 4.26 -24.42
CA GLN A 141 -8.42 5.29 -24.57
C GLN A 141 -7.07 4.71 -24.12
N PRO A 142 -5.93 5.25 -24.56
CA PRO A 142 -4.62 4.81 -24.07
C PRO A 142 -4.52 4.96 -22.56
N PHE A 143 -4.06 3.89 -21.87
CA PHE A 143 -3.93 3.88 -20.42
C PHE A 143 -2.73 3.04 -19.98
N ALA A 144 -1.54 3.61 -20.08
CA ALA A 144 -0.27 2.96 -19.71
C ALA A 144 -0.23 2.47 -18.25
N PRO A 145 -0.91 3.09 -17.25
CA PRO A 145 -0.95 2.61 -15.88
C PRO A 145 -1.57 1.22 -15.69
N LEU A 146 -2.23 0.64 -16.70
CA LEU A 146 -2.94 -0.64 -16.58
C LEU A 146 -2.03 -1.80 -16.11
N ILE A 147 -0.76 -1.84 -16.52
CA ILE A 147 0.18 -2.86 -16.02
C ILE A 147 0.38 -2.69 -14.51
N GLY A 148 0.48 -1.46 -14.02
CA GLY A 148 0.56 -1.15 -12.59
C GLY A 148 -0.69 -1.57 -11.82
N VAL A 149 -1.89 -1.43 -12.41
CA VAL A 149 -3.15 -1.94 -11.84
C VAL A 149 -3.10 -3.46 -11.67
N PHE A 150 -2.49 -4.16 -12.63
CA PHE A 150 -2.37 -5.62 -12.60
C PHE A 150 -1.32 -6.14 -11.62
N THR A 151 -0.53 -5.28 -10.99
CA THR A 151 0.37 -5.65 -9.88
C THR A 151 -0.32 -5.66 -8.52
N ASP A 152 -1.58 -5.28 -8.44
CA ASP A 152 -2.39 -5.24 -7.22
C ASP A 152 -3.69 -6.03 -7.44
N ARG A 153 -4.70 -5.78 -6.60
CA ARG A 153 -5.99 -6.47 -6.60
C ARG A 153 -6.72 -6.46 -7.94
N GLY A 154 -6.48 -5.44 -8.79
CA GLY A 154 -7.02 -5.40 -10.16
C GLY A 154 -6.50 -6.50 -11.09
N GLY A 155 -5.35 -7.09 -10.76
CA GLY A 155 -4.74 -8.20 -11.52
C GLY A 155 -4.86 -9.57 -10.85
N MET A 156 -5.46 -9.66 -9.65
CA MET A 156 -5.66 -10.94 -8.95
C MET A 156 -6.76 -11.77 -9.61
N VAL A 157 -6.54 -13.08 -9.69
CA VAL A 157 -7.47 -14.00 -10.34
C VAL A 157 -7.99 -15.03 -9.34
N ALA A 158 -9.28 -14.93 -9.03
CA ALA A 158 -10.04 -15.89 -8.22
C ALA A 158 -10.69 -16.96 -9.12
N SER A 159 -11.00 -18.13 -8.56
CA SER A 159 -11.68 -19.21 -9.28
C SER A 159 -13.07 -18.77 -9.77
N PRO A 160 -13.34 -18.74 -11.08
CA PRO A 160 -14.66 -18.41 -11.60
C PRO A 160 -15.75 -19.38 -11.11
N LYS A 161 -15.40 -20.67 -10.93
CA LYS A 161 -16.31 -21.70 -10.37
C LYS A 161 -16.71 -21.35 -8.94
N ALA A 162 -15.74 -20.98 -8.09
CA ALA A 162 -16.03 -20.60 -6.71
C ALA A 162 -16.82 -19.28 -6.65
N LEU A 163 -16.47 -18.29 -7.49
CA LEU A 163 -17.22 -17.04 -7.58
C LEU A 163 -18.68 -17.26 -7.97
N ALA A 164 -18.94 -18.13 -8.95
CA ALA A 164 -20.30 -18.46 -9.38
C ALA A 164 -21.08 -19.23 -8.31
N ALA A 165 -20.43 -20.17 -7.61
CA ALA A 165 -21.08 -21.00 -6.59
C ALA A 165 -21.37 -20.23 -5.31
N MET A 166 -20.50 -19.31 -4.90
CA MET A 166 -20.55 -18.64 -3.60
C MET A 166 -21.15 -17.23 -3.66
N GLY A 167 -21.12 -16.56 -4.80
CA GLY A 167 -21.64 -15.20 -4.96
C GLY A 167 -21.10 -14.24 -3.89
N ASN A 168 -22.01 -13.58 -3.15
CA ASN A 168 -21.66 -12.61 -2.11
C ASN A 168 -20.98 -13.23 -0.87
N THR A 169 -20.98 -14.56 -0.73
CA THR A 169 -20.29 -15.24 0.38
C THR A 169 -18.86 -15.64 0.07
N PHE A 170 -18.35 -15.34 -1.15
CA PHE A 170 -16.99 -15.68 -1.59
C PHE A 170 -15.92 -15.22 -0.59
N ALA A 171 -16.04 -14.01 -0.07
CA ALA A 171 -15.09 -13.43 0.87
C ALA A 171 -14.94 -14.23 2.20
N SER A 172 -15.91 -15.08 2.55
CA SER A 172 -15.85 -15.91 3.76
C SER A 172 -14.97 -17.15 3.59
N LYS A 173 -14.77 -17.61 2.33
CA LYS A 173 -13.92 -18.75 1.98
C LYS A 173 -13.32 -18.56 0.60
N PRO A 174 -12.37 -17.58 0.44
CA PRO A 174 -11.83 -17.24 -0.86
C PRO A 174 -11.07 -18.39 -1.51
N VAL A 175 -11.23 -18.55 -2.81
CA VAL A 175 -10.57 -19.55 -3.64
C VAL A 175 -9.83 -18.82 -4.77
N CYS A 176 -8.51 -18.80 -4.69
CA CYS A 176 -7.63 -18.13 -5.63
C CYS A 176 -6.57 -19.09 -6.20
N SER A 177 -5.50 -18.56 -6.75
CA SER A 177 -4.38 -19.30 -7.37
C SER A 177 -3.04 -19.13 -6.66
N GLY A 178 -3.01 -18.48 -5.49
CA GLY A 178 -1.78 -18.18 -4.78
C GLY A 178 -1.15 -19.37 -4.07
N PRO A 179 0.03 -19.16 -3.45
CA PRO A 179 0.84 -20.22 -2.83
C PRO A 179 0.23 -20.83 -1.58
N TYR A 180 -0.75 -20.17 -0.99
CA TYR A 180 -1.47 -20.65 0.19
C TYR A 180 -2.97 -20.57 -0.04
N SER A 181 -3.69 -21.61 0.38
CA SER A 181 -5.16 -21.67 0.39
C SER A 181 -5.70 -21.18 1.72
N PHE A 182 -6.93 -20.65 1.68
CA PHE A 182 -7.66 -20.24 2.89
C PHE A 182 -8.02 -21.42 3.75
N GLU A 183 -7.68 -21.38 5.04
CA GLU A 183 -8.04 -22.40 6.04
C GLU A 183 -9.16 -21.90 6.94
N SER A 184 -8.96 -20.74 7.60
CA SER A 184 -9.95 -20.17 8.51
C SER A 184 -9.75 -18.68 8.77
N ARG A 185 -10.82 -18.01 9.21
CA ARG A 185 -10.78 -16.64 9.74
C ARG A 185 -11.67 -16.50 10.95
N VAL A 186 -11.14 -15.88 12.00
CA VAL A 186 -11.91 -15.33 13.12
C VAL A 186 -11.67 -13.82 13.09
N ALA A 187 -12.72 -13.04 12.86
CA ALA A 187 -12.61 -11.59 12.75
C ALA A 187 -11.96 -10.98 14.00
N LEU A 188 -11.07 -10.02 13.81
CA LEU A 188 -10.29 -9.34 14.86
C LEU A 188 -9.34 -10.26 15.66
N ASP A 189 -9.24 -11.54 15.33
CA ASP A 189 -8.37 -12.49 16.02
C ASP A 189 -7.31 -13.07 15.08
N ARG A 190 -7.70 -13.73 13.99
CA ARG A 190 -6.72 -14.33 13.05
C ARG A 190 -7.28 -14.65 11.66
N VAL A 191 -6.35 -14.72 10.70
CA VAL A 191 -6.55 -15.40 9.41
C VAL A 191 -5.48 -16.47 9.27
N VAL A 192 -5.89 -17.69 8.93
CA VAL A 192 -5.00 -18.84 8.76
C VAL A 192 -5.00 -19.27 7.30
N LEU A 193 -3.81 -19.40 6.73
CA LEU A 193 -3.60 -19.92 5.39
C LEU A 193 -2.71 -21.16 5.47
N LYS A 194 -2.96 -22.13 4.60
CA LYS A 194 -2.22 -23.38 4.49
C LYS A 194 -1.55 -23.48 3.13
N LYS A 195 -0.30 -23.93 3.09
CA LYS A 195 0.46 -24.12 1.87
C LYS A 195 -0.32 -24.95 0.85
N PHE A 196 -0.38 -24.45 -0.39
CA PHE A 196 -1.06 -25.11 -1.49
C PHE A 196 -0.07 -25.93 -2.32
N PRO A 197 -0.13 -27.28 -2.26
CA PRO A 197 0.81 -28.13 -2.99
C PRO A 197 0.74 -28.00 -4.51
N GLY A 198 -0.43 -27.58 -5.02
CA GLY A 198 -0.66 -27.39 -6.47
C GLY A 198 -0.15 -26.07 -7.03
N HIS A 199 0.49 -25.21 -6.24
CA HIS A 199 1.00 -23.93 -6.74
C HIS A 199 2.15 -24.11 -7.73
N TRP A 200 2.11 -23.38 -8.85
CA TRP A 200 3.10 -23.48 -9.94
C TRP A 200 4.55 -23.21 -9.52
N ASN A 201 4.78 -22.43 -8.48
CA ASN A 201 6.09 -22.12 -7.90
C ASN A 201 6.21 -22.62 -6.45
N GLN A 202 5.62 -23.78 -6.15
CA GLN A 202 5.55 -24.35 -4.79
C GLN A 202 6.93 -24.45 -4.11
N ALA A 203 7.99 -24.66 -4.87
CA ALA A 203 9.35 -24.81 -4.34
C ALA A 203 9.90 -23.52 -3.68
N ALA A 204 9.38 -22.32 -4.02
CA ALA A 204 9.77 -21.06 -3.42
C ALA A 204 9.24 -20.88 -1.98
N TYR A 205 8.18 -21.59 -1.61
CA TYR A 205 7.47 -21.43 -0.34
C TYR A 205 7.86 -22.56 0.62
N LYS A 206 8.51 -22.21 1.74
CA LYS A 206 9.11 -23.17 2.67
C LYS A 206 8.24 -23.44 3.91
N VAL A 207 7.34 -22.51 4.24
CA VAL A 207 6.49 -22.56 5.44
C VAL A 207 5.20 -23.28 5.12
N GLU A 208 4.71 -24.13 6.03
CA GLU A 208 3.51 -24.94 5.79
C GLU A 208 2.22 -24.21 6.12
N GLN A 209 2.26 -23.28 7.08
CA GLN A 209 1.09 -22.52 7.53
C GLN A 209 1.48 -21.08 7.85
N ILE A 210 0.60 -20.14 7.49
CA ILE A 210 0.71 -18.73 7.85
C ILE A 210 -0.47 -18.37 8.76
N THR A 211 -0.18 -17.73 9.88
CA THR A 211 -1.21 -17.15 10.75
C THR A 211 -0.99 -15.64 10.85
N TYR A 212 -1.90 -14.86 10.28
CA TYR A 212 -1.94 -13.42 10.45
C TYR A 212 -2.73 -13.08 11.70
N LEU A 213 -2.15 -12.26 12.58
CA LEU A 213 -2.70 -11.86 13.87
C LEU A 213 -2.89 -10.34 13.91
N PRO A 214 -4.12 -9.83 13.85
CA PRO A 214 -4.43 -8.42 14.01
C PRO A 214 -4.08 -7.95 15.44
N ILE A 215 -3.08 -7.10 15.56
CA ILE A 215 -2.64 -6.50 16.83
C ILE A 215 -2.40 -5.01 16.57
N PRO A 216 -3.42 -4.14 16.75
CA PRO A 216 -3.31 -2.72 16.41
C PRO A 216 -2.24 -1.96 17.20
N ASP A 217 -2.02 -2.31 18.46
CA ASP A 217 -1.02 -1.68 19.31
C ASP A 217 0.40 -2.15 18.93
N SER A 218 1.25 -1.19 18.52
CA SER A 218 2.62 -1.47 18.07
C SER A 218 3.53 -1.96 19.21
N ASN A 219 3.31 -1.51 20.46
CA ASN A 219 4.09 -1.96 21.60
C ASN A 219 3.80 -3.43 21.91
N ILE A 220 2.51 -3.84 21.80
CA ILE A 220 2.12 -5.23 21.97
C ILE A 220 2.72 -6.09 20.85
N ARG A 221 2.70 -5.62 19.57
CA ARG A 221 3.37 -6.34 18.48
C ARG A 221 4.86 -6.53 18.76
N THR A 222 5.55 -5.45 19.15
CA THR A 222 6.99 -5.46 19.49
C THR A 222 7.29 -6.40 20.66
N ALA A 223 6.49 -6.40 21.72
CA ALA A 223 6.62 -7.31 22.86
C ALA A 223 6.45 -8.80 22.44
N ASN A 224 5.45 -9.09 21.60
CA ASN A 224 5.19 -10.43 21.09
C ASN A 224 6.32 -10.94 20.16
N LEU A 225 6.94 -10.08 19.38
CA LEU A 225 8.12 -10.44 18.60
C LEU A 225 9.28 -10.81 19.51
N ARG A 226 9.58 -9.99 20.52
CA ARG A 226 10.69 -10.22 21.47
C ARG A 226 10.49 -11.46 22.33
N SER A 227 9.24 -11.82 22.65
CA SER A 227 8.93 -13.07 23.38
C SER A 227 8.97 -14.31 22.49
N GLY A 228 9.00 -14.15 21.16
CA GLY A 228 8.90 -15.27 20.21
C GLY A 228 7.45 -15.76 20.01
N SER A 229 6.46 -14.99 20.43
CA SER A 229 5.03 -15.26 20.14
C SER A 229 4.65 -14.90 18.71
N LEU A 230 5.46 -14.06 18.05
CA LEU A 230 5.38 -13.71 16.62
C LEU A 230 6.75 -13.90 15.97
N GLU A 231 6.77 -14.28 14.72
CA GLU A 231 7.98 -14.40 13.90
C GLU A 231 8.25 -13.15 13.06
N ILE A 232 7.19 -12.49 12.60
CA ILE A 232 7.29 -11.24 11.81
C ILE A 232 6.26 -10.25 12.34
N ILE A 233 6.64 -8.98 12.43
CA ILE A 233 5.70 -7.86 12.63
C ILE A 233 5.89 -6.81 11.56
N GLU A 234 4.80 -6.24 11.08
CA GLU A 234 4.83 -5.08 10.17
C GLU A 234 4.82 -3.75 10.93
N ARG A 235 5.20 -2.68 10.25
CA ARG A 235 5.07 -1.30 10.74
C ARG A 235 5.68 -1.09 12.13
N VAL A 236 6.93 -1.51 12.29
CA VAL A 236 7.72 -1.16 13.48
C VAL A 236 7.86 0.35 13.53
N LEU A 237 7.55 0.95 14.68
CA LEU A 237 7.70 2.39 14.86
C LEU A 237 9.18 2.78 14.88
N PRO A 238 9.55 3.97 14.34
CA PRO A 238 10.90 4.50 14.43
C PRO A 238 11.47 4.54 15.85
N THR A 239 10.63 4.78 16.86
CA THR A 239 11.00 4.78 18.26
C THR A 239 11.44 3.42 18.80
N ASP A 240 10.97 2.32 18.21
CA ASP A 240 11.25 0.95 18.67
C ASP A 240 12.50 0.34 17.99
N LEU A 241 13.01 0.98 16.92
CA LEU A 241 14.07 0.42 16.09
C LEU A 241 15.36 0.15 16.89
N ALA A 242 15.76 1.08 17.75
CA ALA A 242 16.97 0.93 18.56
C ALA A 242 16.88 -0.27 19.50
N ALA A 243 15.75 -0.45 20.18
CA ALA A 243 15.50 -1.56 21.09
C ALA A 243 15.48 -2.92 20.37
N LEU A 244 14.86 -3.00 19.18
CA LEU A 244 14.82 -4.22 18.40
C LEU A 244 16.18 -4.56 17.76
N LYS A 245 16.93 -3.55 17.30
CA LYS A 245 18.28 -3.77 16.73
C LYS A 245 19.30 -4.25 17.77
N SER A 246 19.13 -3.87 19.06
CA SER A 246 20.02 -4.30 20.15
C SER A 246 19.65 -5.66 20.76
N ASP A 247 18.47 -6.21 20.49
CA ASP A 247 18.02 -7.51 21.01
C ASP A 247 18.48 -8.64 20.08
N ALA A 248 19.36 -9.53 20.55
CA ALA A 248 19.90 -10.64 19.77
C ALA A 248 18.82 -11.62 19.25
N ARG A 249 17.61 -11.59 19.80
CA ARG A 249 16.49 -12.44 19.38
C ARG A 249 15.72 -11.87 18.19
N THR A 250 16.01 -10.63 17.77
CA THR A 250 15.26 -9.92 16.73
C THR A 250 16.19 -9.32 15.68
N LYS A 251 15.64 -9.07 14.51
CA LYS A 251 16.26 -8.33 13.40
C LYS A 251 15.27 -7.25 12.94
N VAL A 252 15.79 -6.15 12.44
CA VAL A 252 14.99 -5.12 11.78
C VAL A 252 15.41 -5.01 10.32
N VAL A 253 14.43 -5.02 9.43
CA VAL A 253 14.64 -4.82 7.99
C VAL A 253 13.81 -3.62 7.57
N GLY A 254 14.38 -2.75 6.74
CA GLY A 254 13.68 -1.55 6.26
C GLY A 254 13.78 -1.38 4.75
N SER A 255 12.81 -0.70 4.17
CA SER A 255 12.78 -0.28 2.76
C SER A 255 12.22 1.13 2.64
N PRO A 256 12.79 2.01 1.78
CA PRO A 256 12.09 3.21 1.36
C PRO A 256 10.70 2.85 0.81
N ALA A 257 9.69 3.66 1.12
CA ALA A 257 8.32 3.37 0.72
C ALA A 257 7.87 4.23 -0.47
N THR A 258 6.95 3.70 -1.27
CA THR A 258 6.13 4.50 -2.19
C THR A 258 5.06 5.31 -1.44
N ALA A 259 4.83 4.96 -0.17
CA ALA A 259 3.85 5.60 0.70
C ALA A 259 4.28 7.00 1.14
N TYR A 260 3.33 7.94 1.20
CA TYR A 260 3.56 9.27 1.74
C TYR A 260 2.45 9.71 2.69
N TYR A 261 2.81 10.63 3.58
CA TYR A 261 1.91 11.26 4.53
C TYR A 261 1.65 12.70 4.10
N THR A 262 0.40 13.12 4.18
CA THR A 262 -0.01 14.44 3.71
C THR A 262 -1.01 15.08 4.66
N MET A 263 -1.05 16.39 4.64
CA MET A 263 -2.15 17.17 5.15
C MET A 263 -3.02 17.61 3.95
N SER A 264 -4.19 17.03 3.80
CA SER A 264 -5.18 17.43 2.81
C SER A 264 -5.91 18.70 3.26
N ILE A 265 -6.20 19.58 2.31
CA ILE A 265 -6.86 20.85 2.55
C ILE A 265 -8.20 20.84 1.82
N ASN A 266 -9.27 21.26 2.48
CA ASN A 266 -10.56 21.47 1.85
C ASN A 266 -10.55 22.81 1.10
N LEU A 267 -10.54 22.73 -0.23
CA LEU A 267 -10.48 23.92 -1.09
C LEU A 267 -11.84 24.50 -1.38
N ASN A 268 -12.82 23.65 -1.70
CA ASN A 268 -14.14 24.09 -2.14
C ASN A 268 -15.25 23.03 -1.94
N HIS A 269 -15.17 22.22 -0.90
CA HIS A 269 -16.17 21.18 -0.64
C HIS A 269 -16.99 21.51 0.60
N GLY A 270 -18.27 21.85 0.39
CA GLY A 270 -19.18 22.17 1.47
C GLY A 270 -18.87 23.51 2.17
N GLU A 271 -19.56 23.77 3.27
CA GLU A 271 -19.50 25.07 3.97
C GLU A 271 -18.21 25.26 4.79
N ARG A 272 -17.47 24.20 5.07
CA ARG A 272 -16.24 24.25 5.88
C ARG A 272 -14.97 24.65 5.11
N ALA A 273 -15.04 24.79 3.80
CA ALA A 273 -13.94 25.36 3.01
C ALA A 273 -13.62 26.78 3.52
N ALA A 274 -12.51 26.90 4.24
CA ALA A 274 -12.11 28.14 4.92
C ALA A 274 -11.10 28.94 4.10
N THR A 275 -10.63 30.06 4.64
CA THR A 275 -9.60 30.92 4.05
C THR A 275 -8.35 30.15 3.59
N LEU A 276 -7.94 29.12 4.35
CA LEU A 276 -6.85 28.22 3.98
C LEU A 276 -7.08 27.56 2.60
N GLY A 277 -8.29 27.13 2.30
CA GLY A 277 -8.62 26.50 1.01
C GLY A 277 -8.71 27.47 -0.16
N LYS A 278 -9.11 28.73 0.08
CA LYS A 278 -9.46 29.68 -0.97
C LYS A 278 -8.27 30.38 -1.62
N ASP A 279 -7.20 30.66 -0.85
CA ASP A 279 -6.07 31.45 -1.34
C ASP A 279 -4.75 30.63 -1.32
N PRO A 280 -4.11 30.39 -2.47
CA PRO A 280 -2.84 29.67 -2.54
C PRO A 280 -1.70 30.34 -1.76
N ARG A 281 -1.72 31.68 -1.60
CA ARG A 281 -0.72 32.39 -0.78
C ARG A 281 -0.85 32.02 0.71
N VAL A 282 -2.07 31.77 1.19
CA VAL A 282 -2.32 31.31 2.56
C VAL A 282 -1.79 29.89 2.77
N ARG A 283 -1.97 29.01 1.78
CA ARG A 283 -1.38 27.66 1.82
C ARG A 283 0.15 27.69 1.75
N GLU A 284 0.71 28.60 0.94
CA GLU A 284 2.16 28.81 0.90
C GLU A 284 2.71 29.36 2.23
N ALA A 285 1.97 30.24 2.90
CA ALA A 285 2.33 30.74 4.22
C ALA A 285 2.38 29.60 5.26
N LEU A 286 1.39 28.72 5.23
CA LEU A 286 1.39 27.55 6.09
C LEU A 286 2.57 26.62 5.78
N GLU A 287 2.87 26.35 4.51
CA GLU A 287 4.04 25.55 4.12
C GLU A 287 5.35 26.18 4.60
N ALA A 288 5.53 27.49 4.42
CA ALA A 288 6.72 28.22 4.87
C ALA A 288 6.85 28.27 6.40
N SER A 289 5.78 28.07 7.16
CA SER A 289 5.80 28.08 8.62
C SER A 289 6.31 26.78 9.26
N ILE A 290 6.37 25.67 8.50
CA ILE A 290 6.75 24.34 9.03
C ILE A 290 8.14 23.93 8.53
N ASP A 291 8.83 23.11 9.33
CA ASP A 291 10.10 22.47 9.00
C ASP A 291 9.95 20.95 8.97
N ARG A 292 9.99 20.37 7.80
CA ARG A 292 9.79 18.92 7.61
C ARG A 292 10.94 18.09 8.17
N GLU A 293 12.17 18.62 8.17
CA GLU A 293 13.33 17.91 8.73
C GLU A 293 13.27 17.89 10.26
N ILE A 294 12.90 19.00 10.89
CA ILE A 294 12.69 19.03 12.35
C ILE A 294 11.51 18.15 12.75
N ILE A 295 10.41 18.16 11.99
CA ILE A 295 9.29 17.25 12.20
C ILE A 295 9.78 15.79 12.14
N ASN A 296 10.55 15.43 11.09
CA ASN A 296 11.10 14.09 10.95
C ASN A 296 12.00 13.71 12.13
N GLN A 297 12.87 14.61 12.56
CA GLN A 297 13.77 14.35 13.68
C GLN A 297 13.03 14.18 15.00
N VAL A 298 12.04 15.05 15.30
CA VAL A 298 11.34 15.06 16.58
C VAL A 298 10.31 13.93 16.72
N VAL A 299 9.57 13.64 15.62
CA VAL A 299 8.47 12.68 15.65
C VAL A 299 8.92 11.28 15.23
N TYR A 300 9.90 11.17 14.32
CA TYR A 300 10.28 9.92 13.67
C TYR A 300 11.77 9.56 13.84
N ASN A 301 12.50 10.24 14.75
CA ASN A 301 13.94 10.01 14.98
C ASN A 301 14.80 10.10 13.69
N GLY A 302 14.38 10.90 12.71
CA GLY A 302 15.06 11.05 11.42
C GLY A 302 14.89 9.85 10.47
N GLU A 303 14.06 8.88 10.79
CA GLU A 303 13.96 7.63 10.03
C GLU A 303 13.11 7.73 8.75
N PHE A 304 12.27 8.75 8.60
CA PHE A 304 11.48 8.98 7.39
C PHE A 304 12.20 9.95 6.45
N ILE A 305 11.61 10.24 5.30
CA ILE A 305 12.22 11.08 4.26
C ILE A 305 11.35 12.31 4.05
N ALA A 306 11.81 13.48 4.48
CA ALA A 306 11.11 14.73 4.24
C ALA A 306 10.87 14.92 2.73
N SER A 307 9.66 15.29 2.34
CA SER A 307 9.28 15.41 0.94
C SER A 307 8.13 16.39 0.75
N ASN A 308 7.98 16.89 -0.47
CA ASN A 308 6.90 17.78 -0.92
C ASN A 308 6.15 17.23 -2.16
N GLN A 309 6.59 16.08 -2.72
CA GLN A 309 6.06 15.54 -3.97
C GLN A 309 5.39 14.18 -3.74
N PRO A 310 4.43 13.75 -4.59
CA PRO A 310 3.76 12.47 -4.46
C PRO A 310 4.63 11.27 -4.85
N TRP A 311 5.82 11.50 -5.35
CA TRP A 311 6.82 10.47 -5.67
C TRP A 311 7.98 10.57 -4.68
N ALA A 312 8.45 9.40 -4.20
CA ALA A 312 9.52 9.37 -3.20
C ALA A 312 10.85 9.90 -3.78
N PRO A 313 11.65 10.62 -2.99
CA PRO A 313 13.03 10.91 -3.36
C PRO A 313 13.79 9.63 -3.74
N GLY A 314 14.50 9.64 -4.87
CA GLY A 314 15.14 8.47 -5.47
C GLY A 314 14.26 7.69 -6.45
N SER A 315 12.93 7.96 -6.52
CA SER A 315 12.08 7.46 -7.60
C SER A 315 12.44 8.15 -8.93
N ALA A 316 12.29 7.40 -10.03
CA ALA A 316 12.48 7.91 -11.38
C ALA A 316 11.56 9.10 -11.75
N TYR A 317 10.50 9.35 -10.99
CA TYR A 317 9.50 10.39 -11.21
C TYR A 317 9.62 11.58 -10.23
N TYR A 318 10.52 11.49 -9.25
CA TYR A 318 10.81 12.61 -8.35
C TYR A 318 11.63 13.69 -9.07
N ASN A 319 11.16 14.94 -9.04
CA ASN A 319 11.90 16.06 -9.60
C ASN A 319 12.81 16.70 -8.55
N ALA A 320 14.10 16.39 -8.59
CA ALA A 320 15.09 16.92 -7.66
C ALA A 320 15.34 18.44 -7.82
N ALA A 321 14.92 19.05 -8.95
CA ALA A 321 14.97 20.50 -9.14
C ALA A 321 13.90 21.26 -8.34
N LEU A 322 12.93 20.55 -7.74
CA LEU A 322 11.88 21.11 -6.88
C LEU A 322 12.12 20.66 -5.43
N PRO A 323 13.12 21.26 -4.73
CA PRO A 323 13.51 20.82 -3.41
C PRO A 323 12.41 21.08 -2.36
N VAL A 324 12.48 20.37 -1.25
CA VAL A 324 11.64 20.62 -0.09
C VAL A 324 11.91 22.04 0.40
N PRO A 325 10.87 22.90 0.55
CA PRO A 325 11.05 24.27 1.03
C PRO A 325 11.59 24.27 2.47
N LYS A 326 12.54 25.14 2.73
CA LYS A 326 13.01 25.42 4.10
C LYS A 326 11.98 26.29 4.82
N ARG A 327 11.90 26.13 6.13
CA ARG A 327 11.08 26.98 6.98
C ARG A 327 11.51 28.45 6.90
N ASP A 328 10.57 29.35 6.71
CA ASP A 328 10.76 30.79 6.65
C ASP A 328 9.55 31.53 7.24
N VAL A 329 9.64 31.85 8.53
CA VAL A 329 8.58 32.53 9.28
C VAL A 329 8.33 33.95 8.76
N ALA A 330 9.38 34.65 8.30
CA ALA A 330 9.24 36.00 7.76
C ALA A 330 8.46 36.00 6.45
N LYS A 331 8.79 35.06 5.55
CA LYS A 331 8.03 34.81 4.31
C LYS A 331 6.57 34.43 4.61
N ALA A 332 6.33 33.55 5.59
CA ALA A 332 4.97 33.17 5.98
C ALA A 332 4.11 34.38 6.40
N LYS A 333 4.66 35.25 7.27
CA LYS A 333 4.00 36.48 7.69
C LYS A 333 3.75 37.46 6.52
N ALA A 334 4.71 37.60 5.62
CA ALA A 334 4.59 38.45 4.45
C ALA A 334 3.47 37.96 3.51
N LEU A 335 3.36 36.66 3.28
CA LEU A 335 2.33 36.05 2.45
C LEU A 335 0.92 36.21 3.06
N LEU A 336 0.77 36.01 4.38
CA LEU A 336 -0.52 36.26 5.07
C LEU A 336 -0.92 37.75 4.92
N LYS A 337 0.01 38.67 5.16
CA LYS A 337 -0.25 40.11 4.97
C LYS A 337 -0.65 40.43 3.52
N ALA A 338 0.05 39.87 2.52
CA ALA A 338 -0.28 40.07 1.11
C ALA A 338 -1.63 39.46 0.72
N ALA A 339 -2.08 38.42 1.43
CA ALA A 339 -3.41 37.83 1.29
C ALA A 339 -4.52 38.59 2.06
N GLY A 340 -4.17 39.63 2.81
CA GLY A 340 -5.12 40.38 3.66
C GLY A 340 -5.59 39.59 4.90
N VAL A 341 -4.82 38.60 5.32
CA VAL A 341 -5.15 37.72 6.47
C VAL A 341 -4.29 38.13 7.66
N GLU A 342 -4.90 38.85 8.61
CA GLU A 342 -4.21 39.25 9.83
C GLU A 342 -3.93 38.08 10.78
N LYS A 343 -4.91 37.17 10.89
CA LYS A 343 -4.81 35.93 11.68
C LYS A 343 -5.43 34.78 10.95
N LEU A 344 -4.65 33.77 10.63
CA LEU A 344 -5.14 32.50 10.09
C LEU A 344 -5.50 31.55 11.23
N SER A 345 -6.73 31.03 11.25
CA SER A 345 -7.16 29.98 12.19
C SER A 345 -7.90 28.92 11.43
N PHE A 346 -7.55 27.64 11.64
CA PHE A 346 -8.24 26.49 11.05
C PHE A 346 -8.19 25.26 11.94
N THR A 347 -9.11 24.32 11.71
CA THR A 347 -9.15 23.02 12.38
C THR A 347 -8.39 21.98 11.56
N LEU A 348 -7.47 21.26 12.22
CA LEU A 348 -6.75 20.11 11.68
C LEU A 348 -7.28 18.82 12.34
N PHE A 349 -7.84 17.91 11.54
CA PHE A 349 -8.18 16.57 12.01
C PHE A 349 -6.94 15.67 12.05
N ALA A 350 -6.65 15.14 13.22
CA ALA A 350 -5.56 14.20 13.45
C ALA A 350 -6.12 12.84 13.94
N PRO A 351 -5.63 11.71 13.39
CA PRO A 351 -5.94 10.39 13.93
C PRO A 351 -5.53 10.26 15.41
N ASN A 352 -6.28 9.47 16.19
CA ASN A 352 -6.08 9.30 17.63
C ASN A 352 -4.91 8.35 17.97
N THR A 353 -3.77 8.54 17.34
CA THR A 353 -2.52 7.85 17.68
C THR A 353 -1.53 8.82 18.30
N THR A 354 -0.64 8.32 19.16
CA THR A 354 0.38 9.15 19.81
C THR A 354 1.26 9.88 18.78
N THR A 355 1.62 9.21 17.70
CA THR A 355 2.51 9.75 16.67
C THR A 355 1.86 10.88 15.88
N GLU A 356 0.60 10.72 15.43
CA GLU A 356 -0.12 11.76 14.70
C GLU A 356 -0.48 12.95 15.60
N MET A 357 -0.76 12.72 16.87
CA MET A 357 -0.94 13.82 17.84
C MET A 357 0.35 14.61 18.04
N GLN A 358 1.49 13.94 18.19
CA GLN A 358 2.79 14.60 18.31
C GLN A 358 3.13 15.40 17.04
N LEU A 359 2.88 14.83 15.84
CA LEU A 359 3.03 15.54 14.59
C LEU A 359 2.19 16.82 14.53
N ALA A 360 0.91 16.73 14.89
CA ALA A 360 0.00 17.88 14.89
C ALA A 360 0.45 18.97 15.87
N GLN A 361 0.91 18.59 17.06
CA GLN A 361 1.43 19.53 18.08
C GLN A 361 2.72 20.22 17.64
N VAL A 362 3.65 19.50 17.00
CA VAL A 362 4.88 20.09 16.45
C VAL A 362 4.54 21.08 15.35
N MET A 363 3.64 20.74 14.42
CA MET A 363 3.18 21.66 13.38
C MET A 363 2.46 22.88 13.96
N GLN A 364 1.61 22.69 14.96
CA GLN A 364 0.90 23.77 15.66
C GLN A 364 1.89 24.77 16.29
N ALA A 365 2.91 24.27 17.00
CA ALA A 365 3.92 25.11 17.63
C ALA A 365 4.73 25.92 16.60
N MET A 366 5.15 25.27 15.50
CA MET A 366 5.89 25.94 14.42
C MET A 366 5.04 27.01 13.71
N ALA A 367 3.79 26.70 13.41
CA ALA A 367 2.88 27.60 12.72
C ALA A 367 2.49 28.81 13.57
N ALA A 368 2.40 28.68 14.88
CA ALA A 368 2.08 29.76 15.81
C ALA A 368 3.08 30.93 15.74
N GLU A 369 4.37 30.66 15.49
CA GLU A 369 5.39 31.70 15.32
C GLU A 369 5.12 32.60 14.10
N ALA A 370 4.43 32.07 13.07
CA ALA A 370 4.00 32.81 11.88
C ALA A 370 2.62 33.51 12.08
N GLY A 371 1.98 33.39 13.24
CA GLY A 371 0.64 33.90 13.51
C GLY A 371 -0.48 33.00 12.99
N ILE A 372 -0.18 31.71 12.77
CA ILE A 372 -1.15 30.72 12.29
C ILE A 372 -1.62 29.86 13.48
N GLU A 373 -2.91 29.87 13.75
CA GLU A 373 -3.55 29.07 14.81
C GLU A 373 -4.09 27.76 14.23
N ILE A 374 -3.47 26.62 14.57
CA ILE A 374 -3.99 25.29 14.24
C ILE A 374 -4.78 24.77 15.44
N LYS A 375 -6.08 24.49 15.26
CA LYS A 375 -6.93 23.84 16.26
C LYS A 375 -6.94 22.34 15.99
N ILE A 376 -6.30 21.57 16.85
CA ILE A 376 -6.20 20.11 16.68
C ILE A 376 -7.50 19.47 17.17
N GLU A 377 -8.16 18.71 16.31
CA GLU A 377 -9.31 17.87 16.63
C GLU A 377 -8.95 16.40 16.37
N VAL A 378 -8.84 15.64 17.49
CA VAL A 378 -8.43 14.23 17.44
C VAL A 378 -9.64 13.34 17.22
N GLN A 379 -9.58 12.44 16.26
CA GLN A 379 -10.66 11.54 15.91
C GLN A 379 -10.15 10.19 15.39
N GLU A 380 -11.05 9.19 15.36
CA GLU A 380 -10.79 7.92 14.68
C GLU A 380 -10.60 8.14 13.18
N ALA A 381 -9.64 7.42 12.58
CA ALA A 381 -9.29 7.58 11.16
C ALA A 381 -10.47 7.33 10.21
N THR A 382 -11.35 6.39 10.55
CA THR A 382 -12.59 6.13 9.79
C THR A 382 -13.56 7.30 9.86
N THR A 383 -13.70 7.94 11.02
CA THR A 383 -14.53 9.14 11.21
C THR A 383 -13.99 10.31 10.40
N ILE A 384 -12.67 10.55 10.42
CA ILE A 384 -12.01 11.57 9.61
C ILE A 384 -12.33 11.34 8.12
N THR A 385 -12.18 10.11 7.64
CA THR A 385 -12.49 9.75 6.25
C THR A 385 -13.94 10.07 5.88
N GLN A 386 -14.90 9.69 6.73
CA GLN A 386 -16.33 9.95 6.47
C GLN A 386 -16.65 11.47 6.47
N ARG A 387 -16.02 12.23 7.34
CA ARG A 387 -16.17 13.70 7.36
C ARG A 387 -15.55 14.35 6.12
N ASN A 388 -14.37 13.90 5.71
CA ASN A 388 -13.71 14.40 4.50
C ASN A 388 -14.55 14.14 3.24
N ILE A 389 -15.14 12.94 3.10
CA ILE A 389 -16.04 12.60 1.99
C ILE A 389 -17.25 13.56 1.94
N LYS A 390 -17.76 14.02 3.09
CA LYS A 390 -18.89 14.96 3.18
C LYS A 390 -18.48 16.43 3.06
N GLY A 391 -17.18 16.74 2.97
CA GLY A 391 -16.68 18.12 2.98
C GLY A 391 -16.72 18.78 4.36
N ASP A 392 -16.98 18.03 5.44
CA ASP A 392 -17.06 18.53 6.80
C ASP A 392 -15.67 18.60 7.47
N TYR A 393 -14.71 19.28 6.85
CA TYR A 393 -13.37 19.50 7.36
C TYR A 393 -12.71 20.75 6.78
N GLN A 394 -11.65 21.25 7.40
CA GLN A 394 -10.81 22.34 6.87
C GLN A 394 -9.45 21.79 6.42
N ALA A 395 -8.78 21.05 7.28
CA ALA A 395 -7.59 20.28 6.98
C ALA A 395 -7.63 18.93 7.72
N ALA A 396 -7.02 17.90 7.14
CA ALA A 396 -6.98 16.58 7.74
C ALA A 396 -5.68 15.87 7.37
N PHE A 397 -5.10 15.15 8.31
CA PHE A 397 -4.03 14.21 8.01
C PHE A 397 -4.53 13.01 7.22
N GLY A 398 -3.71 12.53 6.29
CA GLY A 398 -3.98 11.38 5.47
C GLY A 398 -2.71 10.67 5.02
N ILE A 399 -2.86 9.38 4.75
CA ILE A 399 -1.79 8.52 4.25
C ILE A 399 -2.18 7.95 2.89
N TRP A 400 -1.23 7.87 1.99
CA TRP A 400 -1.31 7.07 0.78
C TRP A 400 -0.30 5.92 0.86
N SER A 401 -0.73 4.68 0.68
CA SER A 401 0.16 3.50 0.77
C SER A 401 1.07 3.34 -0.46
N GLY A 402 0.88 4.17 -1.48
CA GLY A 402 1.68 4.14 -2.70
C GLY A 402 1.32 3.01 -3.66
N ARG A 403 1.73 3.20 -4.90
CA ARG A 403 1.63 2.22 -5.99
C ARG A 403 2.91 2.25 -6.83
N PRO A 404 3.23 1.17 -7.56
CA PRO A 404 4.38 1.14 -8.45
C PRO A 404 4.25 2.13 -9.60
N ASP A 405 3.06 2.25 -10.22
CA ASP A 405 2.84 3.23 -11.27
C ASP A 405 2.72 4.65 -10.71
N PRO A 406 3.41 5.64 -11.29
CA PRO A 406 3.41 7.03 -10.82
C PRO A 406 2.04 7.69 -10.88
N ASP A 407 1.17 7.32 -11.82
CA ASP A 407 -0.17 7.89 -11.98
C ASP A 407 -1.04 7.65 -10.74
N ALA A 408 -0.99 6.44 -10.20
CA ALA A 408 -1.79 6.08 -9.03
C ALA A 408 -1.33 6.76 -7.72
N ASN A 409 -0.17 7.43 -7.73
CA ASN A 409 0.32 8.23 -6.60
C ASN A 409 -0.09 9.69 -6.69
N VAL A 410 -0.49 10.17 -7.86
CA VAL A 410 -0.88 11.56 -8.10
C VAL A 410 -2.35 11.70 -8.45
N SER A 411 -2.86 10.95 -9.42
CA SER A 411 -4.20 11.16 -9.95
C SER A 411 -5.31 10.93 -8.94
N ILE A 412 -5.13 9.97 -8.05
CA ILE A 412 -6.11 9.66 -7.01
C ILE A 412 -6.39 10.84 -6.06
N TRP A 413 -5.41 11.73 -5.86
CA TRP A 413 -5.47 12.89 -4.97
C TRP A 413 -5.71 14.21 -5.72
N PHE A 414 -5.14 14.36 -6.92
CA PHE A 414 -4.98 15.64 -7.58
C PHE A 414 -5.74 15.77 -8.90
N ALA A 415 -6.22 14.66 -9.51
CA ALA A 415 -7.15 14.77 -10.65
C ALA A 415 -8.49 15.33 -10.20
N CYS A 416 -9.19 16.02 -11.08
CA CYS A 416 -10.47 16.67 -10.77
C CYS A 416 -11.52 15.70 -10.22
N ASP A 417 -11.54 14.46 -10.70
CA ASP A 417 -12.41 13.35 -10.26
C ASP A 417 -11.69 12.32 -9.38
N GLY A 418 -10.50 12.66 -8.86
CA GLY A 418 -9.69 11.77 -8.05
C GLY A 418 -10.47 11.19 -6.86
N PHE A 419 -10.36 9.88 -6.66
CA PHE A 419 -11.15 9.13 -5.68
C PHE A 419 -11.03 9.65 -4.24
N VAL A 420 -9.87 10.19 -3.85
CA VAL A 420 -9.63 10.80 -2.53
C VAL A 420 -9.46 12.33 -2.60
N ASN A 421 -9.78 12.93 -3.73
CA ASN A 421 -9.80 14.38 -3.89
C ASN A 421 -11.04 14.99 -3.19
N TRP A 422 -11.14 14.77 -1.89
CA TRP A 422 -12.29 15.22 -1.09
C TRP A 422 -12.36 16.74 -0.97
N GLY A 423 -11.23 17.44 -1.10
CA GLY A 423 -11.16 18.91 -1.07
C GLY A 423 -11.65 19.59 -2.35
N LYS A 424 -12.02 18.82 -3.38
CA LYS A 424 -12.49 19.31 -4.68
C LYS A 424 -11.48 20.22 -5.38
N TYR A 425 -10.21 19.87 -5.31
CA TYR A 425 -9.18 20.49 -6.14
C TYR A 425 -9.42 20.13 -7.61
N CYS A 426 -9.29 21.12 -8.50
CA CYS A 426 -9.34 20.89 -9.94
C CYS A 426 -8.53 21.97 -10.65
N ASN A 427 -7.49 21.56 -11.38
CA ASN A 427 -6.69 22.43 -12.23
C ASN A 427 -6.67 21.83 -13.64
N PRO A 428 -7.29 22.49 -14.65
CA PRO A 428 -7.38 21.95 -16.02
C PRO A 428 -6.01 21.67 -16.68
N LYS A 429 -4.97 22.46 -16.33
CA LYS A 429 -3.61 22.23 -16.86
C LYS A 429 -3.00 20.97 -16.26
N LEU A 430 -3.20 20.71 -14.97
CA LEU A 430 -2.78 19.48 -14.34
C LEU A 430 -3.51 18.28 -14.94
N GLU A 431 -4.84 18.39 -15.10
CA GLU A 431 -5.66 17.30 -15.70
C GLU A 431 -5.16 16.93 -17.09
N ASP A 432 -4.87 17.92 -17.96
CA ASP A 432 -4.30 17.70 -19.29
C ASP A 432 -2.97 16.96 -19.24
N LEU A 433 -2.08 17.32 -18.31
CA LEU A 433 -0.78 16.65 -18.12
C LEU A 433 -0.96 15.19 -17.65
N LEU A 434 -1.89 14.94 -16.73
CA LEU A 434 -2.18 13.59 -16.22
C LEU A 434 -2.76 12.71 -17.34
N VAL A 435 -3.71 13.24 -18.13
CA VAL A 435 -4.27 12.53 -19.29
C VAL A 435 -3.17 12.19 -20.30
N LYS A 436 -2.32 13.14 -20.65
CA LYS A 436 -1.17 12.91 -21.54
C LYS A 436 -0.20 11.85 -20.98
N ALA A 437 0.12 11.92 -19.68
CA ALA A 437 1.02 10.96 -19.04
C ALA A 437 0.46 9.53 -19.02
N ARG A 438 -0.87 9.37 -18.94
CA ARG A 438 -1.56 8.07 -19.05
C ARG A 438 -1.53 7.51 -20.46
N ALA A 439 -1.50 8.38 -21.48
CA ALA A 439 -1.50 7.96 -22.88
C ALA A 439 -0.15 7.48 -23.39
N VAL A 440 0.94 7.74 -22.66
CA VAL A 440 2.32 7.43 -23.08
C VAL A 440 2.87 6.25 -22.31
N THR A 441 3.47 5.28 -23.03
CA THR A 441 4.13 4.11 -22.44
C THR A 441 5.63 4.34 -22.20
N ALA A 442 6.27 5.30 -22.91
CA ALA A 442 7.68 5.58 -22.80
C ALA A 442 8.02 6.33 -21.50
N THR A 443 8.86 5.73 -20.65
CA THR A 443 9.24 6.28 -19.35
C THR A 443 9.79 7.70 -19.38
N PRO A 444 10.74 8.10 -20.28
CA PRO A 444 11.27 9.47 -20.27
C PRO A 444 10.22 10.54 -20.55
N GLU A 445 9.26 10.26 -21.41
CA GLU A 445 8.18 11.19 -21.73
C GLU A 445 7.20 11.30 -20.55
N ARG A 446 6.85 10.19 -19.91
CA ARG A 446 6.05 10.20 -18.67
C ARG A 446 6.74 10.99 -17.57
N GLN A 447 8.06 10.83 -17.37
CA GLN A 447 8.84 11.57 -16.38
C GLN A 447 8.73 13.08 -16.60
N LYS A 448 8.85 13.55 -17.85
CA LYS A 448 8.70 14.97 -18.19
C LYS A 448 7.31 15.50 -17.84
N LEU A 449 6.26 14.75 -18.18
CA LEU A 449 4.87 15.15 -17.89
C LEU A 449 4.59 15.20 -16.40
N TYR A 450 5.03 14.22 -15.63
CA TYR A 450 4.87 14.22 -14.17
C TYR A 450 5.74 15.27 -13.48
N SER A 451 6.90 15.63 -14.04
CA SER A 451 7.70 16.76 -13.55
C SER A 451 6.94 18.07 -13.68
N GLN A 452 6.30 18.33 -14.82
CA GLN A 452 5.44 19.50 -15.02
C GLN A 452 4.20 19.47 -14.11
N ALA A 453 3.62 18.29 -13.87
CA ALA A 453 2.53 18.12 -12.92
C ALA A 453 2.96 18.47 -11.49
N ALA A 454 4.17 18.09 -11.08
CA ALA A 454 4.74 18.45 -9.77
C ALA A 454 4.84 19.98 -9.59
N GLU A 455 5.27 20.71 -10.61
CA GLU A 455 5.35 22.19 -10.56
C GLU A 455 3.97 22.81 -10.24
N ILE A 456 2.90 22.34 -10.91
CA ILE A 456 1.55 22.83 -10.68
C ILE A 456 1.07 22.46 -9.26
N ILE A 457 1.27 21.22 -8.85
CA ILE A 457 0.86 20.75 -7.51
C ILE A 457 1.54 21.56 -6.41
N LEU A 458 2.86 21.83 -6.58
CA LEU A 458 3.63 22.63 -5.63
C LEU A 458 3.29 24.14 -5.68
N ALA A 459 2.79 24.65 -6.80
CA ALA A 459 2.30 26.01 -6.89
C ALA A 459 0.92 26.17 -6.21
N ASP A 460 0.03 25.22 -6.45
CA ASP A 460 -1.35 25.29 -5.95
C ASP A 460 -1.52 24.79 -4.48
N ARG A 461 -0.66 23.86 -4.06
CA ARG A 461 -0.64 23.29 -2.69
C ARG A 461 -2.00 22.79 -2.19
N PRO A 462 -2.74 21.98 -2.97
CA PRO A 462 -4.00 21.42 -2.48
C PRO A 462 -3.81 20.46 -1.31
N HIS A 463 -2.61 19.90 -1.22
CA HIS A 463 -2.13 19.06 -0.12
C HIS A 463 -0.70 19.49 0.24
N LEU A 464 -0.37 19.43 1.53
CA LEU A 464 1.01 19.52 1.98
C LEU A 464 1.53 18.10 2.23
N ILE A 465 2.31 17.57 1.29
CA ILE A 465 3.02 16.31 1.50
C ILE A 465 4.15 16.59 2.50
N LEU A 466 4.22 15.80 3.55
CA LEU A 466 5.13 16.03 4.68
C LEU A 466 6.38 15.16 4.59
N TYR A 467 6.18 13.85 4.33
CA TYR A 467 7.26 12.89 4.24
C TYR A 467 6.83 11.64 3.48
N HIS A 468 7.82 10.91 2.96
CA HIS A 468 7.67 9.52 2.54
C HIS A 468 8.09 8.60 3.69
N TYR A 469 7.35 7.50 3.84
CA TYR A 469 7.65 6.47 4.83
C TYR A 469 8.93 5.72 4.49
N ARG A 470 9.49 5.08 5.51
CA ARG A 470 10.26 3.85 5.36
C ARG A 470 9.47 2.75 6.03
N TRP A 471 9.26 1.67 5.30
CA TRP A 471 8.69 0.48 5.90
C TRP A 471 9.72 -0.19 6.78
N PHE A 472 9.33 -0.57 8.00
CA PHE A 472 10.16 -1.35 8.90
C PHE A 472 9.40 -2.59 9.35
N TRP A 473 10.07 -3.74 9.20
CA TRP A 473 9.60 -5.02 9.71
C TRP A 473 10.53 -5.50 10.81
N GLY A 474 9.93 -6.02 11.89
CA GLY A 474 10.64 -6.77 12.92
C GLY A 474 10.56 -8.25 12.60
N LEU A 475 11.68 -8.93 12.66
CA LEU A 475 11.81 -10.37 12.38
C LEU A 475 12.40 -11.06 13.59
N GLY A 476 11.92 -12.25 13.94
CA GLY A 476 12.61 -13.14 14.86
C GLY A 476 13.97 -13.55 14.30
N ALA A 477 14.96 -13.76 15.15
CA ALA A 477 16.35 -14.08 14.74
C ALA A 477 16.45 -15.31 13.82
N LYS A 478 15.52 -16.26 13.96
CA LYS A 478 15.45 -17.50 13.17
C LYS A 478 14.86 -17.32 11.77
N ILE A 479 14.26 -16.15 11.46
CA ILE A 479 13.70 -15.90 10.13
C ILE A 479 14.83 -15.62 9.15
N ALA A 480 14.80 -16.35 8.03
CA ALA A 480 15.68 -16.17 6.88
C ALA A 480 14.87 -15.91 5.61
N GLY A 481 15.51 -15.36 4.58
CA GLY A 481 14.93 -15.18 3.25
C GLY A 481 13.88 -14.05 3.10
N PHE A 482 13.56 -13.30 4.15
CA PHE A 482 12.67 -12.16 4.07
C PHE A 482 13.29 -11.06 3.19
N LYS A 483 12.50 -10.57 2.23
CA LYS A 483 12.87 -9.44 1.36
C LYS A 483 11.92 -8.26 1.61
N PRO A 484 12.46 -7.07 1.90
CA PRO A 484 11.64 -5.87 2.04
C PRO A 484 11.25 -5.30 0.67
N TYR A 485 9.99 -4.92 0.50
CA TYR A 485 9.49 -4.30 -0.72
C TYR A 485 8.99 -2.87 -0.46
N PRO A 486 9.19 -1.93 -1.42
CA PRO A 486 8.78 -0.53 -1.25
C PRO A 486 7.26 -0.32 -1.16
N ASP A 487 6.46 -1.28 -1.62
CA ASP A 487 4.99 -1.26 -1.48
C ASP A 487 4.50 -1.70 -0.10
N GLY A 488 5.40 -2.13 0.79
CA GLY A 488 5.12 -2.55 2.16
C GLY A 488 4.50 -3.95 2.29
N ILE A 489 4.26 -4.65 1.18
CA ILE A 489 3.62 -5.97 1.18
C ILE A 489 4.63 -7.06 1.55
N ILE A 490 4.25 -7.90 2.50
CA ILE A 490 5.05 -9.07 2.89
C ILE A 490 4.82 -10.16 1.83
N ARG A 491 5.84 -10.40 1.02
CA ARG A 491 5.89 -11.56 0.12
C ARG A 491 6.48 -12.74 0.85
N LEU A 492 5.92 -13.92 0.63
CA LEU A 492 6.20 -15.13 1.41
C LEU A 492 7.24 -16.04 0.76
N ASP A 493 7.63 -15.74 -0.48
CA ASP A 493 8.65 -16.50 -1.22
C ASP A 493 10.02 -16.41 -0.53
N GLY A 494 10.69 -17.53 -0.40
CA GLY A 494 12.00 -17.64 0.23
C GLY A 494 12.02 -17.58 1.76
N ILE A 495 10.92 -17.16 2.43
CA ILE A 495 10.88 -17.11 3.89
C ILE A 495 11.01 -18.53 4.46
N ALA A 496 11.98 -18.70 5.38
CA ALA A 496 12.22 -19.93 6.10
C ALA A 496 12.40 -19.65 7.60
N MET A 497 12.11 -20.65 8.40
CA MET A 497 12.33 -20.67 9.85
C MET A 497 13.45 -21.67 10.16
N ASN A 498 14.63 -21.19 10.63
CA ASN A 498 15.82 -22.00 10.93
C ASN A 498 15.82 -22.48 12.38
#